data_367b33478f5bb70398eb102b1752f18a
#
_entry.id   367b33478f5bb70398eb102b1752f18a
#
_cell.length_a   1.000
_cell.length_b   1.000
_cell.length_c   1.000
_cell.angle_alpha   90.00
_cell.angle_beta   90.00
_cell.angle_gamma   90.00
#
_symmetry.space_group_name_H-M   'P 1'
#
loop_
_entity.id
_entity.type
_entity.pdbx_description
1 polymer ?
#
loop_
_entity_poly.entity_id
_entity_poly.type
_entity_poly.pdbx_seq_one_letter_code
_entity_poly.pdbx_strand_id
1 'polypeptide(L)'
;MFTLFRKSILPLLLCLFSLCLSCCGYKDDEFAAEGFVPKKARDLKIDHPKIPPAALKSKINGESAGFGDIKPEFISLSCVACHVNASVDMRLPETRNSDGSKGPAYYLGGEAGTTFTSNSKAFEQPAPAIVEAGLESDFKQGEAIFEGNFVSDGGVPFGGLGPTYLKTSCIACHPGYGRAHRVEDFSKEYGNGYIATVHRPDGSVVEGYTEMLQTNAVKPYLPYAKGVKITWHKFVDKYGNRYPDGSFYNEGKPNEGELVYPSAEIIEPLLPLPKDYKVSIESTIGIYGTGLLDAIPDEAILAEYRRQHALAGPVKGVHGNWIYDHKSKRKRLGKFTWHCSRATLDDGPGSNGIYNTTNVARADRRELYGTRQWLEKHESLGIDVSAFKKAQDPEFSMEDFEKFMVWHRGLAVPAARNLDRPEVLAGRETFYKIGCASCHKPEWTTGEYAPFKPYSGQIIRPYTDLLMHDMGEENRGRFRTYRTPPLWGRGLMRKTAGHSDMFHDLRARNFEEAILWHFGEAEFARELFRNLNEQKRAQLIKFLKSL
;
A
#
# COMPACT_ATOMS: atom_id res chain seq x y z
N MET A 1 -31.83 -45.23 10.40
CA MET A 1 -30.43 -44.73 10.45
C MET A 1 -30.29 -43.25 10.17
N PHE A 2 -31.32 -42.56 9.67
CA PHE A 2 -31.31 -41.13 9.36
C PHE A 2 -31.75 -40.17 10.49
N THR A 3 -32.27 -40.70 11.58
CA THR A 3 -32.87 -39.87 12.66
C THR A 3 -31.91 -39.57 13.82
N LEU A 4 -30.75 -40.22 13.88
CA LEU A 4 -29.74 -40.02 14.93
C LEU A 4 -28.71 -38.93 14.57
N PHE A 5 -28.51 -38.66 13.31
CA PHE A 5 -27.53 -37.65 12.86
C PHE A 5 -28.01 -36.19 13.02
N ARG A 6 -29.33 -35.94 12.99
CA ARG A 6 -29.89 -34.58 13.14
C ARG A 6 -29.80 -34.01 14.55
N LYS A 7 -29.67 -34.87 15.57
CA LYS A 7 -29.61 -34.42 17.00
C LYS A 7 -28.18 -34.10 17.47
N SER A 8 -27.16 -34.56 16.73
CA SER A 8 -25.76 -34.34 17.14
C SER A 8 -25.10 -33.11 16.52
N ILE A 9 -25.64 -32.59 15.42
CA ILE A 9 -25.07 -31.44 14.70
C ILE A 9 -25.55 -30.11 15.30
N LEU A 10 -26.77 -30.04 15.81
CA LEU A 10 -27.34 -28.83 16.39
C LEU A 10 -26.61 -28.37 17.67
N PRO A 11 -26.23 -29.27 18.61
CA PRO A 11 -25.42 -28.88 19.76
C PRO A 11 -23.99 -28.49 19.39
N LEU A 12 -23.40 -29.09 18.33
CA LEU A 12 -22.05 -28.75 17.89
C LEU A 12 -22.00 -27.39 17.19
N LEU A 13 -23.03 -27.03 16.43
CA LEU A 13 -23.22 -25.71 15.85
C LEU A 13 -23.47 -24.63 16.90
N LEU A 14 -24.27 -24.94 17.94
CA LEU A 14 -24.47 -24.06 19.09
C LEU A 14 -23.21 -23.93 19.95
N CYS A 15 -22.41 -25.00 20.12
CA CYS A 15 -21.11 -24.93 20.77
C CYS A 15 -20.07 -24.12 19.94
N LEU A 16 -20.06 -24.25 18.62
CA LEU A 16 -19.19 -23.44 17.76
C LEU A 16 -19.61 -21.97 17.76
N PHE A 17 -20.92 -21.68 17.80
CA PHE A 17 -21.45 -20.33 17.94
C PHE A 17 -21.15 -19.75 19.34
N SER A 18 -21.30 -20.53 20.39
CA SER A 18 -20.97 -20.15 21.77
C SER A 18 -19.46 -20.02 21.98
N LEU A 19 -18.63 -20.88 21.34
CA LEU A 19 -17.18 -20.79 21.36
C LEU A 19 -16.68 -19.57 20.57
N CYS A 20 -17.33 -19.20 19.48
CA CYS A 20 -16.99 -17.99 18.72
C CYS A 20 -17.24 -16.72 19.53
N LEU A 21 -18.38 -16.64 20.23
CA LEU A 21 -18.72 -15.55 21.15
C LEU A 21 -17.80 -15.53 22.39
N SER A 22 -17.43 -16.72 22.89
CA SER A 22 -16.53 -16.87 24.05
C SER A 22 -15.07 -16.58 23.73
N CYS A 23 -14.60 -16.93 22.51
CA CYS A 23 -13.23 -16.66 22.06
C CYS A 23 -12.98 -15.17 21.80
N CYS A 24 -14.03 -14.40 21.42
CA CYS A 24 -13.91 -12.96 21.17
C CYS A 24 -14.16 -12.11 22.44
N GLY A 25 -14.62 -12.71 23.53
CA GLY A 25 -14.93 -12.01 24.78
C GLY A 25 -16.09 -11.00 24.67
N TYR A 26 -16.94 -11.12 23.65
CA TYR A 26 -18.05 -10.21 23.39
C TYR A 26 -19.38 -10.85 23.73
N LYS A 27 -20.15 -10.19 24.60
CA LYS A 27 -21.59 -10.39 24.74
C LYS A 27 -22.29 -9.41 23.81
N ASP A 28 -23.34 -9.84 23.12
CA ASP A 28 -24.14 -8.98 22.23
C ASP A 28 -24.63 -7.71 22.93
N ASP A 29 -24.87 -7.77 24.23
CA ASP A 29 -25.28 -6.66 25.08
C ASP A 29 -24.22 -5.56 25.25
N GLU A 30 -22.94 -5.89 25.18
CA GLU A 30 -21.84 -4.93 25.31
C GLU A 30 -21.72 -4.00 24.09
N PHE A 31 -22.05 -4.51 22.90
CA PHE A 31 -22.10 -3.70 21.69
C PHE A 31 -23.32 -2.79 21.63
N ALA A 32 -24.47 -3.26 22.10
CA ALA A 32 -25.71 -2.46 22.17
C ALA A 32 -25.59 -1.33 23.19
N ALA A 33 -24.97 -1.58 24.36
CA ALA A 33 -24.74 -0.58 25.40
C ALA A 33 -23.75 0.53 24.97
N GLU A 34 -22.88 0.26 24.01
CA GLU A 34 -21.87 1.20 23.52
C GLU A 34 -22.24 1.92 22.20
N GLY A 35 -23.50 1.80 21.74
CA GLY A 35 -23.99 2.45 20.52
C GLY A 35 -23.53 1.78 19.23
N PHE A 36 -23.09 0.53 19.27
CA PHE A 36 -22.94 -0.30 18.10
C PHE A 36 -24.26 -1.04 17.84
N VAL A 37 -24.88 -0.82 16.69
CA VAL A 37 -26.07 -1.55 16.25
C VAL A 37 -25.65 -2.54 15.18
N PRO A 38 -25.45 -3.83 15.51
CA PRO A 38 -25.15 -4.83 14.49
C PRO A 38 -26.40 -5.01 13.62
N LYS A 39 -26.35 -4.52 12.38
CA LYS A 39 -27.34 -4.92 11.38
C LYS A 39 -27.08 -6.37 11.03
N LYS A 40 -28.11 -7.20 11.07
CA LYS A 40 -28.04 -8.57 10.56
C LYS A 40 -27.63 -8.52 9.09
N ALA A 41 -26.77 -9.44 8.67
CA ALA A 41 -26.24 -9.47 7.29
C ALA A 41 -27.34 -9.40 6.22
N ARG A 42 -28.56 -9.86 6.52
CA ARG A 42 -29.75 -9.76 5.65
C ARG A 42 -30.25 -8.32 5.42
N ASP A 43 -29.94 -7.40 6.35
CA ASP A 43 -30.40 -6.00 6.27
C ASP A 43 -29.39 -5.15 5.48
N LEU A 44 -28.18 -5.67 5.30
CA LEU A 44 -27.16 -5.14 4.43
C LEU A 44 -27.36 -5.88 3.11
N LYS A 45 -27.88 -5.24 2.08
CA LYS A 45 -27.82 -5.78 0.70
C LYS A 45 -26.36 -5.77 0.23
N ILE A 46 -25.52 -6.54 0.92
CA ILE A 46 -24.16 -6.83 0.49
C ILE A 46 -24.32 -7.91 -0.57
N ASP A 47 -24.03 -7.60 -1.82
CA ASP A 47 -23.69 -8.63 -2.78
C ASP A 47 -22.40 -9.27 -2.26
N HIS A 48 -22.58 -10.31 -1.45
CA HIS A 48 -21.45 -11.09 -0.97
C HIS A 48 -20.61 -11.48 -2.17
N PRO A 49 -19.30 -11.22 -2.17
CA PRO A 49 -18.44 -11.87 -3.14
C PRO A 49 -18.81 -13.34 -3.06
N LYS A 50 -19.24 -13.92 -4.18
CA LYS A 50 -19.61 -15.33 -4.23
C LYS A 50 -18.39 -16.10 -3.78
N ILE A 51 -18.35 -16.45 -2.49
CA ILE A 51 -17.31 -17.33 -1.95
C ILE A 51 -17.43 -18.59 -2.80
N PRO A 52 -16.41 -18.95 -3.59
CA PRO A 52 -16.53 -20.15 -4.43
C PRO A 52 -16.92 -21.30 -3.51
N PRO A 53 -17.92 -22.13 -3.87
CA PRO A 53 -18.34 -23.27 -3.03
C PRO A 53 -17.19 -24.16 -2.59
N ALA A 54 -16.09 -24.19 -3.36
CA ALA A 54 -14.86 -24.93 -3.03
C ALA A 54 -14.09 -24.36 -1.81
N ALA A 55 -14.20 -23.05 -1.51
CA ALA A 55 -13.50 -22.45 -0.37
C ALA A 55 -14.18 -22.75 0.99
N LEU A 56 -15.44 -23.21 0.95
CA LEU A 56 -16.24 -23.56 2.13
C LEU A 56 -16.20 -25.04 2.49
N LYS A 57 -15.39 -25.86 1.81
CA LYS A 57 -15.30 -27.28 2.06
C LYS A 57 -14.13 -27.59 3.01
N SER A 58 -14.43 -27.89 4.28
CA SER A 58 -13.46 -28.56 5.17
C SER A 58 -13.64 -30.08 5.08
N LYS A 59 -12.54 -30.82 5.00
CA LYS A 59 -12.56 -32.28 5.14
C LYS A 59 -12.57 -32.63 6.61
N ILE A 60 -13.68 -33.17 7.10
CA ILE A 60 -13.76 -33.84 8.38
C ILE A 60 -13.96 -35.34 8.08
N ASN A 61 -13.01 -36.15 8.50
CA ASN A 61 -13.05 -37.63 8.36
C ASN A 61 -13.23 -38.17 6.92
N GLY A 62 -12.62 -37.50 5.92
CA GLY A 62 -12.66 -37.98 4.53
C GLY A 62 -13.91 -37.58 3.75
N GLU A 63 -14.93 -37.03 4.38
CA GLU A 63 -16.12 -36.50 3.74
C GLU A 63 -16.09 -34.96 3.73
N SER A 64 -16.47 -34.35 2.62
CA SER A 64 -16.56 -32.89 2.50
C SER A 64 -17.84 -32.39 3.16
N ALA A 65 -17.77 -31.97 4.42
CA ALA A 65 -18.83 -31.18 5.03
C ALA A 65 -18.72 -29.76 4.47
N GLY A 66 -19.62 -29.40 3.55
CA GLY A 66 -19.72 -28.04 3.03
C GLY A 66 -20.48 -27.14 4.01
N PHE A 67 -19.99 -25.94 4.29
CA PHE A 67 -20.80 -24.87 4.87
C PHE A 67 -21.86 -24.35 3.88
N GLY A 68 -22.02 -25.00 2.71
CA GLY A 68 -22.93 -24.63 1.63
C GLY A 68 -24.41 -24.58 2.00
N ASP A 69 -24.80 -25.16 3.14
CA ASP A 69 -26.18 -25.13 3.64
C ASP A 69 -26.43 -24.00 4.67
N ILE A 70 -25.37 -23.29 5.10
CA ILE A 70 -25.53 -22.10 5.95
C ILE A 70 -25.69 -20.90 5.02
N LYS A 71 -26.92 -20.41 4.95
CA LYS A 71 -27.19 -19.19 4.18
C LYS A 71 -26.31 -18.06 4.72
N PRO A 72 -25.60 -17.31 3.84
CA PRO A 72 -24.71 -16.21 4.23
C PRO A 72 -25.36 -15.17 5.16
N GLU A 73 -26.66 -15.04 5.10
CA GLU A 73 -27.47 -14.14 5.93
C GLU A 73 -27.43 -14.42 7.45
N PHE A 74 -26.88 -15.58 7.87
CA PHE A 74 -26.72 -15.92 9.30
C PHE A 74 -25.31 -15.63 9.85
N ILE A 75 -24.36 -15.24 9.01
CA ILE A 75 -23.02 -14.87 9.48
C ILE A 75 -23.06 -13.37 9.82
N SER A 76 -22.93 -13.03 11.09
CA SER A 76 -22.80 -11.62 11.48
C SER A 76 -21.44 -11.06 11.01
N LEU A 77 -21.39 -9.78 10.64
CA LEU A 77 -20.13 -9.11 10.26
C LEU A 77 -19.08 -9.19 11.38
N SER A 78 -19.52 -9.18 12.63
CA SER A 78 -18.64 -9.36 13.81
C SER A 78 -17.98 -10.74 13.84
N CYS A 79 -18.71 -11.80 13.46
CA CYS A 79 -18.12 -13.14 13.33
C CYS A 79 -17.09 -13.18 12.21
N VAL A 80 -17.33 -12.52 11.08
CA VAL A 80 -16.34 -12.40 9.99
C VAL A 80 -15.09 -11.72 10.51
N ALA A 81 -15.21 -10.59 11.18
CA ALA A 81 -14.06 -9.85 11.75
C ALA A 81 -13.28 -10.70 12.75
N CYS A 82 -13.97 -11.47 13.60
CA CYS A 82 -13.34 -12.40 14.54
C CYS A 82 -12.55 -13.49 13.84
N HIS A 83 -13.11 -14.11 12.81
CA HIS A 83 -12.45 -15.20 12.07
C HIS A 83 -11.21 -14.72 11.30
N VAL A 84 -11.30 -13.59 10.60
CA VAL A 84 -10.17 -13.06 9.82
C VAL A 84 -9.04 -12.55 10.70
N ASN A 85 -9.33 -12.19 11.95
CA ASN A 85 -8.35 -11.80 12.96
C ASN A 85 -7.81 -13.00 13.77
N ALA A 86 -8.30 -14.21 13.56
CA ALA A 86 -7.84 -15.37 14.31
C ALA A 86 -6.30 -15.50 14.19
N SER A 87 -5.63 -15.67 15.31
CA SER A 87 -4.18 -15.71 15.43
C SER A 87 -3.45 -14.36 15.22
N VAL A 88 -4.14 -13.24 15.04
CA VAL A 88 -3.49 -11.92 15.10
C VAL A 88 -3.22 -11.59 16.57
N ASP A 89 -1.97 -11.30 16.91
CA ASP A 89 -1.64 -10.85 18.27
C ASP A 89 -2.19 -9.44 18.50
N MET A 90 -3.17 -9.34 19.38
CA MET A 90 -3.85 -8.09 19.69
C MET A 90 -3.24 -7.37 20.90
N ARG A 91 -2.24 -7.97 21.56
CA ARG A 91 -1.62 -7.34 22.74
C ARG A 91 -0.91 -6.07 22.32
N LEU A 92 -1.12 -5.01 23.05
CA LEU A 92 -0.30 -3.81 22.92
C LEU A 92 0.96 -4.03 23.77
N PRO A 93 2.16 -3.91 23.19
CA PRO A 93 3.38 -3.86 23.98
C PRO A 93 3.32 -2.72 24.99
N GLU A 94 4.19 -2.77 25.98
CA GLU A 94 4.26 -1.74 27.00
C GLU A 94 4.45 -0.35 26.39
N THR A 95 3.63 0.61 26.83
CA THR A 95 3.72 2.02 26.40
C THR A 95 4.70 2.81 27.26
N ARG A 96 5.06 2.29 28.44
CA ARG A 96 6.05 2.87 29.35
C ARG A 96 7.01 1.81 29.86
N ASN A 97 8.28 2.15 29.92
CA ASN A 97 9.28 1.37 30.60
C ASN A 97 9.20 1.60 32.13
N SER A 98 9.90 0.79 32.91
CA SER A 98 9.95 0.90 34.38
C SER A 98 10.50 2.24 34.89
N ASP A 99 11.33 2.92 34.09
CA ASP A 99 11.87 4.27 34.36
C ASP A 99 10.95 5.42 33.92
N GLY A 100 9.74 5.08 33.37
CA GLY A 100 8.77 6.05 32.85
C GLY A 100 9.02 6.53 31.42
N SER A 101 10.11 6.12 30.77
CA SER A 101 10.38 6.42 29.37
C SER A 101 9.38 5.73 28.44
N LYS A 102 9.41 6.08 27.14
CA LYS A 102 8.52 5.45 26.15
C LYS A 102 8.88 3.98 25.96
N GLY A 103 7.88 3.13 26.11
CA GLY A 103 8.01 1.67 25.95
C GLY A 103 7.99 1.20 24.49
N PRO A 104 8.15 -0.11 24.27
CA PRO A 104 8.29 -0.73 22.94
C PRO A 104 7.16 -0.41 21.96
N ALA A 105 5.95 -0.10 22.46
CA ALA A 105 4.81 0.23 21.61
C ALA A 105 5.04 1.46 20.72
N TYR A 106 5.89 2.39 21.15
CA TYR A 106 6.20 3.62 20.41
C TYR A 106 7.18 3.39 19.23
N TYR A 107 7.98 2.35 19.28
CA TYR A 107 9.04 2.07 18.30
C TYR A 107 8.50 1.32 17.08
N LEU A 108 7.84 2.05 16.14
CA LEU A 108 7.23 1.42 14.96
C LEU A 108 8.26 0.81 14.01
N GLY A 109 9.46 1.39 13.90
CA GLY A 109 10.59 0.85 13.14
C GLY A 109 11.55 -0.02 13.96
N GLY A 110 11.15 -0.48 15.16
CA GLY A 110 12.09 -1.06 16.13
C GLY A 110 13.06 -0.01 16.69
N GLU A 111 13.96 -0.41 17.56
CA GLU A 111 14.94 0.51 18.17
C GLU A 111 15.91 1.06 17.12
N ALA A 112 16.37 0.21 16.20
CA ALA A 112 17.32 0.57 15.17
C ALA A 112 16.77 1.53 14.09
N GLY A 113 15.44 1.53 13.87
CA GLY A 113 14.82 2.24 12.75
C GLY A 113 13.84 3.35 13.12
N THR A 114 13.63 3.67 14.42
CA THR A 114 12.61 4.65 14.83
C THR A 114 13.19 6.01 15.15
N THR A 115 12.60 7.08 14.58
CA THR A 115 12.87 8.47 14.97
C THR A 115 11.72 9.05 15.79
N PHE A 116 12.02 9.88 16.79
CA PHE A 116 11.02 10.62 17.57
C PHE A 116 10.72 12.00 17.00
N THR A 117 11.30 12.36 15.87
CA THR A 117 10.97 13.59 15.15
C THR A 117 9.52 13.50 14.61
N SER A 118 8.71 14.51 14.89
CA SER A 118 7.28 14.56 14.53
C SER A 118 6.84 15.89 13.90
N ASN A 119 7.79 16.68 13.40
CA ASN A 119 7.57 17.91 12.65
C ASN A 119 7.56 17.64 11.13
N SER A 120 7.72 18.69 10.32
CA SER A 120 7.76 18.58 8.85
C SER A 120 8.93 17.75 8.31
N LYS A 121 9.95 17.52 9.11
CA LYS A 121 11.16 16.76 8.75
C LYS A 121 11.14 15.31 9.23
N ALA A 122 9.98 14.80 9.64
CA ALA A 122 9.87 13.47 10.26
C ALA A 122 10.24 12.31 9.30
N PHE A 123 10.07 12.49 7.99
CA PHE A 123 10.32 11.42 7.00
C PHE A 123 11.72 11.45 6.39
N GLU A 124 12.48 12.54 6.59
CA GLU A 124 13.84 12.71 6.06
C GLU A 124 14.93 12.30 7.08
N GLN A 125 14.53 11.83 8.28
CA GLN A 125 15.48 11.55 9.34
C GLN A 125 16.29 10.27 9.07
N PRO A 126 17.59 10.28 9.34
CA PRO A 126 18.36 9.04 9.42
C PRO A 126 17.88 8.18 10.58
N ALA A 127 17.85 6.89 10.39
CA ALA A 127 17.59 5.92 11.45
C ALA A 127 18.74 5.94 12.49
N PRO A 128 18.48 5.67 13.78
CA PRO A 128 19.54 5.56 14.80
C PRO A 128 20.69 4.66 14.35
N ALA A 129 20.37 3.53 13.71
CA ALA A 129 21.37 2.59 13.20
C ALA A 129 22.32 3.17 12.13
N ILE A 130 21.92 4.18 11.37
CA ILE A 130 22.80 4.90 10.43
C ILE A 130 23.86 5.71 11.20
N VAL A 131 23.43 6.40 12.25
CA VAL A 131 24.30 7.19 13.12
C VAL A 131 25.28 6.29 13.87
N GLU A 132 24.79 5.21 14.47
CA GLU A 132 25.59 4.23 15.19
C GLU A 132 26.62 3.51 14.30
N ALA A 133 26.29 3.33 13.01
CA ALA A 133 27.19 2.74 12.03
C ALA A 133 28.20 3.74 11.44
N GLY A 134 28.12 5.04 11.75
CA GLY A 134 28.97 6.09 11.20
C GLY A 134 28.75 6.37 9.72
N LEU A 135 27.50 6.15 9.22
CA LEU A 135 27.13 6.25 7.81
C LEU A 135 26.44 7.59 7.44
N GLU A 136 26.46 8.59 8.33
CA GLU A 136 25.77 9.87 8.10
C GLU A 136 26.28 10.62 6.87
N SER A 137 27.57 10.48 6.55
CA SER A 137 28.16 11.09 5.34
C SER A 137 27.56 10.50 4.07
N ASP A 138 27.50 9.17 3.99
CA ASP A 138 26.94 8.45 2.84
C ASP A 138 25.43 8.69 2.76
N PHE A 139 24.73 8.71 3.89
CA PHE A 139 23.33 9.05 3.96
C PHE A 139 23.05 10.43 3.35
N LYS A 140 23.80 11.46 3.72
CA LYS A 140 23.65 12.82 3.18
C LYS A 140 23.96 12.90 1.69
N GLN A 141 24.95 12.15 1.21
CA GLN A 141 25.26 12.09 -0.22
C GLN A 141 24.14 11.41 -1.00
N GLY A 142 23.57 10.32 -0.47
CA GLY A 142 22.40 9.66 -1.05
C GLY A 142 21.16 10.54 -1.06
N GLU A 143 20.93 11.32 0.01
CA GLU A 143 19.88 12.33 0.10
C GLU A 143 20.02 13.40 -0.97
N ALA A 144 21.24 13.94 -1.17
CA ALA A 144 21.52 14.92 -2.20
C ALA A 144 21.20 14.40 -3.61
N ILE A 145 21.40 13.10 -3.87
CA ILE A 145 21.02 12.46 -5.14
C ILE A 145 19.48 12.42 -5.29
N PHE A 146 18.76 12.09 -4.21
CA PHE A 146 17.31 12.04 -4.23
C PHE A 146 16.67 13.42 -4.49
N GLU A 147 17.23 14.47 -3.89
CA GLU A 147 16.74 15.85 -4.01
C GLU A 147 17.24 16.55 -5.28
N GLY A 148 18.39 16.11 -5.80
CA GLY A 148 19.08 16.77 -6.92
C GLY A 148 18.31 16.69 -8.25
N ASN A 149 18.47 17.71 -9.09
CA ASN A 149 17.92 17.75 -10.43
C ASN A 149 18.88 17.12 -11.44
N PHE A 150 18.37 16.17 -12.19
CA PHE A 150 19.09 15.56 -13.31
C PHE A 150 18.98 16.44 -14.55
N VAL A 151 20.04 16.45 -15.36
CA VAL A 151 20.17 17.21 -16.61
C VAL A 151 20.67 16.30 -17.73
N SER A 152 20.43 16.68 -18.98
CA SER A 152 20.75 15.83 -20.15
C SER A 152 22.23 15.74 -20.47
N ASP A 153 23.01 16.76 -20.10
CA ASP A 153 24.41 16.94 -20.47
C ASP A 153 25.36 17.10 -19.27
N GLY A 154 24.86 16.76 -18.08
CA GLY A 154 25.65 16.81 -16.84
C GLY A 154 26.56 15.61 -16.65
N GLY A 155 27.53 15.75 -15.74
CA GLY A 155 28.31 14.62 -15.23
C GLY A 155 27.57 13.79 -14.18
N VAL A 156 28.09 12.59 -13.88
CA VAL A 156 27.60 11.74 -12.80
C VAL A 156 27.73 12.52 -11.45
N PRO A 157 26.73 12.45 -10.55
CA PRO A 157 25.54 11.61 -10.61
C PRO A 157 24.33 12.23 -11.31
N PHE A 158 24.36 13.48 -11.74
CA PHE A 158 23.19 14.22 -12.21
C PHE A 158 23.06 14.33 -13.74
N GLY A 159 23.94 13.70 -14.50
CA GLY A 159 23.82 13.61 -15.96
C GLY A 159 22.88 12.52 -16.43
N GLY A 160 22.64 12.47 -17.74
CA GLY A 160 21.91 11.38 -18.40
C GLY A 160 20.39 11.47 -18.33
N LEU A 161 19.82 12.64 -18.05
CA LEU A 161 18.37 12.82 -18.13
C LEU A 161 17.85 12.58 -19.55
N GLY A 162 16.89 11.69 -19.69
CA GLY A 162 16.24 11.44 -20.98
C GLY A 162 16.73 10.17 -21.70
N PRO A 163 16.38 9.98 -22.99
CA PRO A 163 15.70 10.95 -23.89
C PRO A 163 14.28 11.32 -23.49
N THR A 164 13.56 10.44 -22.82
CA THR A 164 12.23 10.71 -22.24
C THR A 164 12.28 10.53 -20.72
N TYR A 165 11.47 11.25 -19.98
CA TYR A 165 11.48 11.19 -18.52
C TYR A 165 10.12 11.61 -17.91
N LEU A 166 9.89 11.27 -16.64
CA LEU A 166 8.73 11.70 -15.87
C LEU A 166 8.96 13.07 -15.21
N LYS A 167 10.03 13.18 -14.43
CA LYS A 167 10.43 14.37 -13.68
C LYS A 167 11.96 14.45 -13.65
N THR A 168 12.48 15.62 -13.30
CA THR A 168 13.92 15.87 -13.22
C THR A 168 14.55 15.48 -11.88
N SER A 169 13.75 15.11 -10.87
CA SER A 169 14.25 14.68 -9.57
C SER A 169 13.33 13.67 -8.92
N CYS A 170 13.86 12.86 -8.00
CA CYS A 170 13.06 11.87 -7.27
C CYS A 170 12.08 12.55 -6.30
N ILE A 171 12.51 13.63 -5.61
CA ILE A 171 11.68 14.38 -4.67
C ILE A 171 10.49 15.04 -5.37
N ALA A 172 10.56 15.33 -6.67
CA ALA A 172 9.43 15.86 -7.43
C ALA A 172 8.21 14.94 -7.44
N CYS A 173 8.44 13.61 -7.32
CA CYS A 173 7.40 12.60 -7.20
C CYS A 173 7.13 12.15 -5.76
N HIS A 174 8.08 12.37 -4.85
CA HIS A 174 8.00 11.98 -3.44
C HIS A 174 8.12 13.21 -2.51
N PRO A 175 7.21 14.21 -2.62
CA PRO A 175 7.31 15.45 -1.85
C PRO A 175 7.33 15.15 -0.35
N GLY A 176 8.24 15.82 0.37
CA GLY A 176 8.44 15.59 1.81
C GLY A 176 8.76 14.14 2.17
N TYR A 177 9.44 13.39 1.27
CA TYR A 177 9.80 11.96 1.42
C TYR A 177 8.59 11.02 1.57
N GLY A 178 7.41 11.57 1.35
CA GLY A 178 6.14 10.88 1.40
C GLY A 178 5.72 10.31 0.05
N ARG A 179 4.53 10.65 -0.34
CA ARG A 179 3.93 10.22 -1.61
C ARG A 179 3.32 11.42 -2.33
N ALA A 180 3.02 11.23 -3.62
CA ALA A 180 2.34 12.21 -4.45
C ALA A 180 1.07 12.74 -3.80
N HIS A 181 0.70 13.95 -4.15
CA HIS A 181 -0.60 14.54 -3.87
C HIS A 181 -1.52 14.48 -5.09
N ARG A 182 -2.77 14.74 -4.88
CA ARG A 182 -3.82 14.82 -5.89
C ARG A 182 -3.56 15.98 -6.85
N VAL A 183 -3.72 15.74 -8.16
CA VAL A 183 -3.57 16.74 -9.23
C VAL A 183 -4.65 16.57 -10.31
N GLU A 184 -4.85 17.58 -11.13
CA GLU A 184 -5.71 17.54 -12.33
C GLU A 184 -4.89 17.46 -13.62
N ASP A 185 -3.70 18.02 -13.65
CA ASP A 185 -2.77 17.96 -14.78
C ASP A 185 -1.48 17.23 -14.40
N PHE A 186 -1.37 16.00 -14.85
CA PHE A 186 -0.27 15.10 -14.59
C PHE A 186 1.11 15.66 -15.01
N SER A 187 1.20 16.42 -16.10
CA SER A 187 2.48 16.80 -16.70
C SER A 187 3.11 18.04 -16.10
N LYS A 188 2.35 18.91 -15.45
CA LYS A 188 2.80 20.28 -15.09
C LYS A 188 3.13 20.46 -13.62
N GLU A 189 2.42 19.78 -12.70
CA GLU A 189 2.50 20.07 -11.29
C GLU A 189 3.67 19.38 -10.59
N TYR A 190 4.36 20.11 -9.71
CA TYR A 190 5.30 19.53 -8.74
C TYR A 190 4.54 18.66 -7.72
N GLY A 191 5.16 17.58 -7.26
CA GLY A 191 4.52 16.66 -6.32
C GLY A 191 3.60 15.64 -6.98
N ASN A 192 3.45 15.73 -8.29
CA ASN A 192 2.73 14.77 -9.10
C ASN A 192 3.59 13.51 -9.32
N GLY A 193 3.50 12.57 -8.41
CA GLY A 193 4.17 11.27 -8.50
C GLY A 193 3.27 10.17 -9.05
N TYR A 194 2.31 10.49 -9.91
CA TYR A 194 1.53 9.48 -10.59
C TYR A 194 2.36 8.72 -11.63
N ILE A 195 2.14 7.43 -11.69
CA ILE A 195 2.54 6.56 -12.77
C ILE A 195 1.29 6.31 -13.61
N ALA A 196 1.30 6.78 -14.85
CA ALA A 196 0.22 6.51 -15.79
C ALA A 196 0.62 5.31 -16.67
N THR A 197 -0.30 4.34 -16.81
CA THR A 197 -0.12 3.19 -17.68
C THR A 197 -1.23 3.16 -18.72
N VAL A 198 -0.85 3.06 -19.99
CA VAL A 198 -1.78 2.86 -21.12
C VAL A 198 -1.90 1.36 -21.35
N HIS A 199 -3.10 0.83 -21.17
CA HIS A 199 -3.31 -0.63 -21.21
C HIS A 199 -4.60 -1.02 -21.93
N ARG A 200 -4.72 -2.29 -22.28
CA ARG A 200 -5.94 -2.91 -22.79
C ARG A 200 -6.90 -3.27 -21.64
N PRO A 201 -8.15 -3.62 -21.92
CA PRO A 201 -9.11 -4.04 -20.89
C PRO A 201 -8.65 -5.23 -20.04
N ASP A 202 -7.80 -6.10 -20.59
CA ASP A 202 -7.20 -7.25 -19.89
C ASP A 202 -6.01 -6.87 -18.97
N GLY A 203 -5.61 -5.59 -18.95
CA GLY A 203 -4.50 -5.10 -18.16
C GLY A 203 -3.13 -5.16 -18.88
N SER A 204 -3.03 -5.75 -20.06
CA SER A 204 -1.79 -5.75 -20.85
C SER A 204 -1.45 -4.33 -21.34
N VAL A 205 -0.18 -3.94 -21.30
CA VAL A 205 0.26 -2.64 -21.81
C VAL A 205 0.03 -2.56 -23.30
N VAL A 206 -0.44 -1.41 -23.79
CA VAL A 206 -0.60 -1.17 -25.23
C VAL A 206 0.76 -1.20 -25.91
N GLU A 207 0.88 -1.96 -26.98
CA GLU A 207 2.12 -2.10 -27.71
C GLU A 207 2.69 -0.74 -28.16
N GLY A 208 3.97 -0.56 -27.97
CA GLY A 208 4.67 0.70 -28.25
C GLY A 208 4.72 1.67 -27.05
N TYR A 209 3.91 1.46 -26.04
CA TYR A 209 3.94 2.23 -24.79
C TYR A 209 4.71 1.49 -23.69
N THR A 210 5.09 2.22 -22.64
CA THR A 210 5.77 1.68 -21.46
C THR A 210 4.81 1.58 -20.26
N GLU A 211 5.19 0.83 -19.22
CA GLU A 211 4.41 0.77 -17.97
C GLU A 211 4.38 2.11 -17.23
N MET A 212 5.31 3.01 -17.53
CA MET A 212 5.41 4.36 -16.96
C MET A 212 5.41 5.35 -18.11
N LEU A 213 4.24 5.91 -18.45
CA LEU A 213 4.08 6.84 -19.55
C LEU A 213 4.89 8.11 -19.31
N GLN A 214 5.95 8.31 -20.06
CA GLN A 214 6.81 9.48 -19.97
C GLN A 214 6.25 10.63 -20.81
N THR A 215 5.96 11.74 -20.14
CA THR A 215 5.32 12.94 -20.74
C THR A 215 6.29 14.08 -20.99
N ASN A 216 7.56 13.89 -20.72
CA ASN A 216 8.63 14.85 -20.99
C ASN A 216 9.73 14.22 -21.84
N ALA A 217 10.46 15.06 -22.57
CA ALA A 217 11.60 14.62 -23.37
C ALA A 217 12.66 15.73 -23.49
N VAL A 218 13.89 15.34 -23.65
CA VAL A 218 15.03 16.21 -24.01
C VAL A 218 15.00 16.45 -25.52
N LYS A 219 15.14 17.72 -25.95
CA LYS A 219 15.19 18.03 -27.38
C LYS A 219 16.38 17.35 -28.06
N PRO A 220 16.24 16.81 -29.29
CA PRO A 220 15.09 16.97 -30.22
C PRO A 220 14.01 15.89 -30.05
N TYR A 221 14.07 15.04 -29.04
CA TYR A 221 13.16 13.91 -28.85
C TYR A 221 11.76 14.35 -28.43
N LEU A 222 10.78 13.47 -28.67
CA LEU A 222 9.38 13.65 -28.33
C LEU A 222 8.96 12.68 -27.23
N PRO A 223 8.16 13.12 -26.25
CA PRO A 223 7.60 12.24 -25.23
C PRO A 223 6.55 11.29 -25.83
N TYR A 224 6.16 10.24 -25.11
CA TYR A 224 5.09 9.32 -25.53
C TYR A 224 3.72 9.98 -25.63
N ALA A 225 3.51 11.05 -24.87
CA ALA A 225 2.32 11.89 -24.94
C ALA A 225 2.68 13.30 -24.43
N LYS A 226 1.91 14.32 -24.82
CA LYS A 226 2.13 15.68 -24.28
C LYS A 226 1.69 15.80 -22.81
N GLY A 227 0.82 14.91 -22.35
CA GLY A 227 0.37 14.91 -20.96
C GLY A 227 -0.72 13.87 -20.70
N VAL A 228 -1.21 13.90 -19.47
CA VAL A 228 -2.35 13.12 -19.01
C VAL A 228 -3.25 14.04 -18.23
N LYS A 229 -4.50 14.16 -18.65
CA LYS A 229 -5.53 14.91 -17.93
C LYS A 229 -6.21 13.97 -16.94
N ILE A 230 -6.35 14.42 -15.69
CA ILE A 230 -7.05 13.69 -14.62
C ILE A 230 -8.35 14.42 -14.31
N THR A 231 -9.46 13.71 -14.34
CA THR A 231 -10.78 14.24 -14.01
C THR A 231 -11.33 13.55 -12.78
N TRP A 232 -11.75 14.33 -11.78
CA TRP A 232 -12.32 13.81 -10.54
C TRP A 232 -13.84 13.74 -10.63
N HIS A 233 -14.39 12.53 -10.44
CA HIS A 233 -15.82 12.24 -10.50
C HIS A 233 -16.36 12.02 -9.10
N LYS A 234 -17.59 12.50 -8.84
CA LYS A 234 -18.32 12.19 -7.60
C LYS A 234 -18.78 10.75 -7.60
N PHE A 235 -18.65 10.11 -6.46
CA PHE A 235 -19.17 8.76 -6.19
C PHE A 235 -20.22 8.84 -5.08
N VAL A 236 -21.35 8.20 -5.31
CA VAL A 236 -22.41 8.05 -4.33
C VAL A 236 -22.62 6.56 -4.09
N ASP A 237 -22.39 6.12 -2.86
CA ASP A 237 -22.61 4.73 -2.50
C ASP A 237 -24.11 4.41 -2.31
N LYS A 238 -24.43 3.14 -2.11
CA LYS A 238 -25.81 2.65 -1.89
C LYS A 238 -26.52 3.26 -0.68
N TYR A 239 -25.83 4.03 0.14
CA TYR A 239 -26.34 4.70 1.34
C TYR A 239 -26.44 6.23 1.18
N GLY A 240 -26.16 6.76 -0.02
CA GLY A 240 -26.17 8.20 -0.27
C GLY A 240 -25.06 8.95 0.46
N ASN A 241 -23.88 8.30 0.67
CA ASN A 241 -22.75 8.83 1.42
C ASN A 241 -23.13 9.29 2.85
N ARG A 242 -23.95 8.47 3.53
CA ARG A 242 -24.42 8.72 4.91
C ARG A 242 -24.14 7.53 5.83
N TYR A 243 -23.98 7.84 7.09
CA TYR A 243 -23.97 6.87 8.17
C TYR A 243 -25.39 6.44 8.56
N PRO A 244 -25.56 5.31 9.29
CA PRO A 244 -26.89 4.88 9.77
C PRO A 244 -27.59 5.87 10.70
N ASP A 245 -26.84 6.72 11.40
CA ASP A 245 -27.37 7.80 12.25
C ASP A 245 -27.87 9.01 11.46
N GLY A 246 -27.73 9.01 10.13
CA GLY A 246 -28.16 10.05 9.21
C GLY A 246 -27.11 11.11 8.91
N SER A 247 -26.02 11.17 9.67
CA SER A 247 -24.92 12.10 9.41
C SER A 247 -24.22 11.80 8.09
N PHE A 248 -23.64 12.83 7.45
CA PHE A 248 -22.90 12.66 6.22
C PHE A 248 -21.48 12.14 6.46
N TYR A 249 -20.91 11.45 5.48
CA TYR A 249 -19.47 11.24 5.43
C TYR A 249 -18.75 12.58 5.43
N ASN A 250 -17.62 12.69 6.14
CA ASN A 250 -16.89 13.95 6.31
C ASN A 250 -17.72 15.10 6.92
N GLU A 251 -18.69 14.81 7.78
CA GLU A 251 -19.54 15.82 8.41
C GLU A 251 -18.71 16.99 8.98
N GLY A 252 -19.16 18.21 8.73
CA GLY A 252 -18.48 19.44 9.14
C GLY A 252 -17.17 19.75 8.42
N LYS A 253 -16.82 19.04 7.33
CA LYS A 253 -15.66 19.30 6.49
C LYS A 253 -16.06 19.88 5.12
N PRO A 254 -15.15 20.56 4.40
CA PRO A 254 -15.46 21.14 3.08
C PRO A 254 -15.99 20.15 2.04
N ASN A 255 -15.69 18.87 2.23
CA ASN A 255 -16.11 17.76 1.36
C ASN A 255 -17.19 16.87 1.99
N GLU A 256 -18.05 17.45 2.81
CA GLU A 256 -19.16 16.75 3.43
C GLU A 256 -20.06 16.05 2.40
N GLY A 257 -20.37 14.80 2.65
CA GLY A 257 -21.19 13.95 1.78
C GLY A 257 -20.52 13.53 0.46
N GLU A 258 -19.25 13.87 0.25
CA GLU A 258 -18.57 13.56 -1.01
C GLU A 258 -17.56 12.42 -0.86
N LEU A 259 -17.61 11.47 -1.79
CA LEU A 259 -16.51 10.60 -2.19
C LEU A 259 -16.20 10.87 -3.66
N VAL A 260 -14.92 10.73 -4.06
CA VAL A 260 -14.51 11.00 -5.43
C VAL A 260 -13.51 9.95 -5.92
N TYR A 261 -13.50 9.70 -7.23
CA TYR A 261 -12.54 8.83 -7.90
C TYR A 261 -12.01 9.48 -9.18
N PRO A 262 -10.78 9.19 -9.62
CA PRO A 262 -10.22 9.78 -10.84
C PRO A 262 -10.53 8.93 -12.08
N SER A 263 -10.59 9.60 -13.23
CA SER A 263 -10.32 9.02 -14.54
C SER A 263 -9.17 9.77 -15.20
N ALA A 264 -8.52 9.13 -16.18
CA ALA A 264 -7.38 9.72 -16.86
C ALA A 264 -7.50 9.56 -18.38
N GLU A 265 -7.05 10.58 -19.12
CA GLU A 265 -7.04 10.64 -20.59
C GLU A 265 -5.67 11.06 -21.08
N ILE A 266 -5.22 10.48 -22.19
CA ILE A 266 -3.96 10.85 -22.84
C ILE A 266 -4.16 12.11 -23.68
N ILE A 267 -3.28 13.08 -23.50
CA ILE A 267 -3.24 14.30 -24.29
C ILE A 267 -2.18 14.13 -25.40
N GLU A 268 -2.61 14.19 -26.65
CA GLU A 268 -1.77 14.12 -27.85
C GLU A 268 -0.75 12.97 -27.80
N PRO A 269 -1.20 11.72 -27.97
CA PRO A 269 -0.32 10.56 -28.00
C PRO A 269 0.62 10.58 -29.20
N LEU A 270 1.89 10.21 -29.00
CA LEU A 270 2.88 10.12 -30.09
C LEU A 270 2.61 8.93 -31.01
N LEU A 271 2.16 7.81 -30.44
CA LEU A 271 1.87 6.59 -31.14
C LEU A 271 0.37 6.32 -31.19
N PRO A 272 -0.14 5.61 -32.20
CA PRO A 272 -1.55 5.27 -32.28
C PRO A 272 -2.05 4.49 -31.06
N LEU A 273 -3.26 4.78 -30.64
CA LEU A 273 -3.95 4.07 -29.56
C LEU A 273 -5.09 3.22 -30.13
N PRO A 274 -5.29 1.97 -29.65
CA PRO A 274 -6.46 1.18 -29.99
C PRO A 274 -7.72 1.84 -29.42
N LYS A 275 -8.89 1.59 -30.04
CA LYS A 275 -10.16 2.22 -29.64
C LYS A 275 -10.60 1.89 -28.20
N ASP A 276 -10.20 0.72 -27.71
CA ASP A 276 -10.57 0.17 -26.39
C ASP A 276 -9.53 0.38 -25.31
N TYR A 277 -8.51 1.23 -25.57
CA TYR A 277 -7.50 1.52 -24.56
C TYR A 277 -8.08 2.10 -23.28
N LYS A 278 -7.39 1.86 -22.19
CA LYS A 278 -7.65 2.43 -20.86
C LYS A 278 -6.39 3.13 -20.35
N VAL A 279 -6.57 4.08 -19.44
CA VAL A 279 -5.48 4.70 -18.71
C VAL A 279 -5.73 4.51 -17.24
N SER A 280 -4.78 3.89 -16.56
CA SER A 280 -4.76 3.81 -15.09
C SER A 280 -3.67 4.70 -14.55
N ILE A 281 -3.96 5.33 -13.41
CA ILE A 281 -2.99 6.13 -12.67
C ILE A 281 -2.77 5.52 -11.29
N GLU A 282 -1.51 5.47 -10.88
CA GLU A 282 -1.10 5.00 -9.56
C GLU A 282 -0.13 6.00 -8.95
N SER A 283 -0.33 6.33 -7.68
CA SER A 283 0.58 7.24 -6.99
C SER A 283 1.86 6.52 -6.55
N THR A 284 2.92 7.29 -6.35
CA THR A 284 4.09 6.81 -5.62
C THR A 284 3.71 6.34 -4.21
N ILE A 285 4.54 5.48 -3.64
CA ILE A 285 4.44 5.05 -2.23
C ILE A 285 5.37 5.89 -1.35
N GLY A 286 5.13 5.93 -0.03
CA GLY A 286 6.07 6.50 0.92
C GLY A 286 7.36 5.68 0.96
N ILE A 287 8.50 6.35 1.09
CA ILE A 287 9.83 5.72 0.97
C ILE A 287 10.54 5.50 2.31
N TYR A 288 10.09 6.14 3.40
CA TYR A 288 10.63 5.93 4.74
C TYR A 288 10.28 4.53 5.28
N GLY A 289 11.20 3.94 6.03
CA GLY A 289 11.05 2.61 6.62
C GLY A 289 11.11 1.44 5.64
N THR A 290 11.34 1.68 4.35
CA THR A 290 11.37 0.63 3.33
C THR A 290 12.51 -0.36 3.52
N GLY A 291 13.66 0.07 4.09
CA GLY A 291 14.75 -0.84 4.45
C GLY A 291 14.34 -1.89 5.49
N LEU A 292 13.50 -1.53 6.44
CA LEU A 292 12.95 -2.46 7.43
C LEU A 292 11.93 -3.44 6.80
N LEU A 293 11.13 -2.98 5.84
CA LEU A 293 10.23 -3.87 5.09
C LEU A 293 11.04 -4.84 4.21
N ASP A 294 12.16 -4.39 3.63
CA ASP A 294 13.05 -5.25 2.85
C ASP A 294 13.64 -6.38 3.71
N ALA A 295 13.90 -6.10 4.98
CA ALA A 295 14.42 -7.06 5.96
C ALA A 295 13.39 -8.13 6.42
N ILE A 296 12.10 -8.01 6.07
CA ILE A 296 11.10 -9.04 6.36
C ILE A 296 11.37 -10.26 5.46
N PRO A 297 11.54 -11.48 6.03
CA PRO A 297 11.81 -12.69 5.26
C PRO A 297 10.64 -13.06 4.34
N ASP A 298 10.97 -13.55 3.14
CA ASP A 298 9.97 -14.03 2.18
C ASP A 298 9.09 -15.13 2.80
N GLU A 299 9.68 -16.04 3.59
CA GLU A 299 8.95 -17.13 4.27
C GLU A 299 7.96 -16.61 5.31
N ALA A 300 8.25 -15.49 5.98
CA ALA A 300 7.30 -14.87 6.92
C ALA A 300 6.06 -14.34 6.18
N ILE A 301 6.23 -13.74 5.00
CA ILE A 301 5.12 -13.29 4.15
C ILE A 301 4.31 -14.47 3.65
N LEU A 302 4.97 -15.55 3.23
CA LEU A 302 4.29 -16.80 2.82
C LEU A 302 3.54 -17.47 3.99
N ALA A 303 4.07 -17.40 5.20
CA ALA A 303 3.38 -17.89 6.39
C ALA A 303 2.08 -17.09 6.64
N GLU A 304 2.11 -15.77 6.46
CA GLU A 304 0.92 -14.93 6.58
C GLU A 304 -0.10 -15.23 5.48
N TYR A 305 0.36 -15.41 4.23
CA TYR A 305 -0.48 -15.87 3.12
C TYR A 305 -1.19 -17.19 3.48
N ARG A 306 -0.44 -18.20 3.95
CA ARG A 306 -1.01 -19.49 4.36
C ARG A 306 -2.00 -19.34 5.52
N ARG A 307 -1.71 -18.46 6.50
CA ARG A 307 -2.62 -18.17 7.61
C ARG A 307 -3.96 -17.66 7.12
N GLN A 308 -3.97 -16.64 6.25
CA GLN A 308 -5.20 -16.07 5.70
C GLN A 308 -6.00 -17.11 4.89
N HIS A 309 -5.33 -17.95 4.11
CA HIS A 309 -5.97 -18.98 3.31
C HIS A 309 -6.54 -20.15 4.14
N ALA A 310 -5.98 -20.41 5.31
CA ALA A 310 -6.48 -21.44 6.23
C ALA A 310 -7.72 -20.99 7.01
N LEU A 311 -7.96 -19.67 7.16
CA LEU A 311 -9.10 -19.13 7.89
C LEU A 311 -10.35 -19.08 6.99
N ALA A 312 -11.53 -19.28 7.61
CA ALA A 312 -12.78 -18.94 6.97
C ALA A 312 -12.93 -17.42 6.86
N GLY A 313 -13.53 -16.93 5.78
CA GLY A 313 -13.79 -15.50 5.60
C GLY A 313 -13.29 -14.94 4.27
N PRO A 314 -13.56 -13.67 3.99
CA PRO A 314 -13.31 -13.05 2.69
C PRO A 314 -11.84 -12.68 2.47
N VAL A 315 -11.03 -12.56 3.52
CA VAL A 315 -9.63 -12.11 3.41
C VAL A 315 -8.75 -13.23 2.89
N LYS A 316 -8.29 -13.10 1.65
CA LYS A 316 -7.53 -14.10 0.89
C LYS A 316 -6.40 -13.44 0.12
N GLY A 317 -5.61 -12.67 0.81
CA GLY A 317 -4.49 -11.94 0.20
C GLY A 317 -3.63 -12.80 -0.73
N VAL A 318 -3.12 -12.20 -1.77
CA VAL A 318 -2.27 -12.84 -2.78
C VAL A 318 -0.84 -12.33 -2.58
N HIS A 319 0.12 -13.23 -2.54
CA HIS A 319 1.53 -12.85 -2.48
C HIS A 319 2.06 -12.39 -3.84
N GLY A 320 3.16 -11.62 -3.85
CA GLY A 320 3.82 -11.16 -5.06
C GLY A 320 4.45 -12.31 -5.87
N ASN A 321 4.84 -12.01 -7.09
CA ASN A 321 5.53 -12.97 -7.96
C ASN A 321 6.95 -13.25 -7.46
N TRP A 322 7.47 -14.42 -7.84
CA TRP A 322 8.88 -14.76 -7.64
C TRP A 322 9.74 -14.06 -8.69
N ILE A 323 10.58 -13.13 -8.25
CA ILE A 323 11.43 -12.28 -9.09
C ILE A 323 12.88 -12.68 -8.89
N TYR A 324 13.64 -12.77 -9.98
CA TYR A 324 15.07 -13.06 -9.91
C TYR A 324 15.82 -11.82 -9.41
N ASP A 325 16.45 -11.94 -8.26
CA ASP A 325 17.31 -10.92 -7.69
C ASP A 325 18.76 -11.15 -8.17
N HIS A 326 19.26 -10.23 -8.97
CA HIS A 326 20.60 -10.32 -9.58
C HIS A 326 21.74 -10.25 -8.56
N LYS A 327 21.51 -9.57 -7.41
CA LYS A 327 22.51 -9.45 -6.35
C LYS A 327 22.68 -10.75 -5.56
N SER A 328 21.60 -11.33 -5.08
CA SER A 328 21.62 -12.61 -4.35
C SER A 328 21.62 -13.84 -5.26
N LYS A 329 21.48 -13.67 -6.58
CA LYS A 329 21.41 -14.74 -7.61
C LYS A 329 20.35 -15.80 -7.33
N ARG A 330 19.24 -15.42 -6.70
CA ARG A 330 18.12 -16.30 -6.39
C ARG A 330 16.78 -15.61 -6.64
N LYS A 331 15.71 -16.39 -6.73
CA LYS A 331 14.36 -15.84 -6.74
C LYS A 331 13.97 -15.36 -5.35
N ARG A 332 13.41 -14.17 -5.27
CA ARG A 332 12.88 -13.54 -4.08
C ARG A 332 11.41 -13.20 -4.30
N LEU A 333 10.66 -13.11 -3.22
CA LEU A 333 9.24 -12.75 -3.27
C LEU A 333 9.08 -11.25 -3.49
N GLY A 334 8.24 -10.87 -4.47
CA GLY A 334 7.87 -9.47 -4.68
C GLY A 334 7.11 -8.91 -3.49
N LYS A 335 7.50 -7.74 -2.99
CA LYS A 335 6.92 -7.08 -1.80
C LYS A 335 6.80 -5.56 -1.92
N PHE A 336 7.37 -4.97 -2.96
CA PHE A 336 7.33 -3.53 -3.21
C PHE A 336 6.45 -3.20 -4.41
N THR A 337 6.07 -1.94 -4.55
CA THR A 337 5.04 -1.39 -5.42
C THR A 337 3.61 -1.76 -4.98
N TRP A 338 2.59 -1.24 -5.66
CA TRP A 338 1.19 -1.59 -5.41
C TRP A 338 0.86 -3.04 -5.79
N HIS A 339 1.63 -3.62 -6.72
CA HIS A 339 1.40 -4.97 -7.28
C HIS A 339 2.50 -5.97 -6.89
N CYS A 340 3.28 -5.68 -5.85
CA CYS A 340 4.37 -6.55 -5.40
C CYS A 340 5.29 -7.00 -6.54
N SER A 341 5.58 -6.09 -7.48
CA SER A 341 6.36 -6.36 -8.69
C SER A 341 7.87 -6.18 -8.52
N ARG A 342 8.34 -5.90 -7.33
CA ARG A 342 9.77 -5.77 -7.00
C ARG A 342 10.07 -6.51 -5.69
N ALA A 343 11.18 -7.23 -5.66
CA ALA A 343 11.54 -8.10 -4.54
C ALA A 343 12.40 -7.42 -3.49
N THR A 344 13.33 -6.57 -3.89
CA THR A 344 14.29 -5.88 -3.03
C THR A 344 14.35 -4.39 -3.37
N LEU A 345 14.93 -3.60 -2.48
CA LEU A 345 15.18 -2.17 -2.75
C LEU A 345 16.24 -1.97 -3.84
N ASP A 346 17.24 -2.85 -3.93
CA ASP A 346 18.27 -2.76 -4.96
C ASP A 346 17.69 -2.98 -6.37
N ASP A 347 16.77 -3.92 -6.51
CA ASP A 347 16.14 -4.24 -7.81
C ASP A 347 14.87 -3.42 -8.08
N GLY A 348 14.31 -2.84 -7.07
CA GLY A 348 13.01 -2.21 -7.10
C GLY A 348 13.02 -0.70 -6.94
N PRO A 349 12.58 -0.17 -5.79
CA PRO A 349 12.33 1.27 -5.62
C PRO A 349 13.51 2.16 -5.96
N GLY A 350 14.72 1.78 -5.55
CA GLY A 350 15.94 2.53 -5.88
C GLY A 350 16.18 2.61 -7.39
N SER A 351 16.16 1.49 -8.08
CA SER A 351 16.37 1.44 -9.53
C SER A 351 15.26 2.16 -10.30
N ASN A 352 14.00 1.99 -9.90
CA ASN A 352 12.90 2.66 -10.58
C ASN A 352 12.95 4.19 -10.42
N GLY A 353 13.34 4.68 -9.25
CA GLY A 353 13.52 6.12 -9.03
C GLY A 353 14.54 6.71 -9.99
N ILE A 354 15.69 6.08 -10.12
CA ILE A 354 16.77 6.50 -11.02
C ILE A 354 16.33 6.35 -12.48
N TYR A 355 15.70 5.23 -12.84
CA TYR A 355 15.23 4.97 -14.19
C TYR A 355 14.24 6.02 -14.72
N ASN A 356 13.44 6.64 -13.87
CA ASN A 356 12.51 7.69 -14.28
C ASN A 356 13.19 9.03 -14.61
N THR A 357 14.44 9.19 -14.25
CA THR A 357 15.27 10.38 -14.53
C THR A 357 16.40 10.08 -15.50
N THR A 358 16.96 8.86 -15.44
CA THR A 358 17.99 8.34 -16.35
C THR A 358 17.52 7.01 -16.94
N ASN A 359 18.04 6.62 -18.11
CA ASN A 359 17.70 5.33 -18.72
C ASN A 359 18.70 4.21 -18.38
N VAL A 360 19.91 4.55 -17.95
CA VAL A 360 20.96 3.61 -17.57
C VAL A 360 21.45 3.94 -16.16
N ALA A 361 20.92 3.22 -15.18
CA ALA A 361 21.19 3.50 -13.77
C ALA A 361 22.37 2.68 -13.22
N ARG A 362 22.51 1.42 -13.65
CA ARG A 362 23.47 0.46 -13.09
C ARG A 362 24.07 -0.41 -14.20
N ALA A 363 25.32 -0.87 -14.00
CA ALA A 363 26.02 -1.75 -14.93
C ALA A 363 25.35 -3.13 -15.12
N ASP A 364 24.56 -3.60 -14.16
CA ASP A 364 23.83 -4.87 -14.21
C ASP A 364 22.41 -4.75 -14.80
N ARG A 365 22.01 -3.56 -15.26
CA ARG A 365 20.72 -3.32 -15.91
C ARG A 365 20.88 -3.04 -17.38
N ARG A 366 19.89 -3.47 -18.16
CA ARG A 366 19.81 -3.11 -19.58
C ARG A 366 19.29 -1.69 -19.72
N GLU A 367 19.68 -1.06 -20.79
CA GLU A 367 19.16 0.22 -21.22
C GLU A 367 17.66 0.09 -21.53
N LEU A 368 16.91 1.12 -21.16
CA LEU A 368 15.47 1.18 -21.34
C LEU A 368 15.10 2.52 -21.98
N TYR A 369 15.72 2.84 -23.11
CA TYR A 369 15.54 4.15 -23.74
C TYR A 369 14.15 4.31 -24.33
N GLY A 370 13.77 3.57 -25.29
CA GLY A 370 12.48 3.69 -25.93
C GLY A 370 11.99 2.33 -26.42
N THR A 371 10.71 2.24 -26.66
CA THR A 371 10.16 1.09 -27.35
C THR A 371 10.59 1.12 -28.82
N ARG A 372 10.56 -0.04 -29.48
CA ARG A 372 10.85 -0.13 -30.92
C ARG A 372 9.98 0.86 -31.71
N GLN A 373 8.70 0.95 -31.41
CA GLN A 373 7.76 1.86 -32.09
C GLN A 373 8.09 3.33 -31.85
N TRP A 374 8.59 3.66 -30.66
CA TRP A 374 9.07 5.02 -30.36
C TRP A 374 10.29 5.38 -31.20
N LEU A 375 11.25 4.46 -31.33
CA LEU A 375 12.45 4.64 -32.16
C LEU A 375 12.06 4.82 -33.63
N GLU A 376 11.27 3.91 -34.19
CA GLU A 376 10.78 3.95 -35.58
C GLU A 376 10.03 5.26 -35.88
N LYS A 377 9.22 5.72 -34.92
CA LYS A 377 8.51 7.01 -35.06
C LYS A 377 9.47 8.18 -35.17
N HIS A 378 10.51 8.25 -34.34
CA HIS A 378 11.52 9.31 -34.40
C HIS A 378 12.30 9.29 -35.72
N GLU A 379 12.72 8.12 -36.19
CA GLU A 379 13.37 7.97 -37.49
C GLU A 379 12.47 8.46 -38.63
N SER A 380 11.17 8.16 -38.59
CA SER A 380 10.22 8.65 -39.59
C SER A 380 10.09 10.18 -39.60
N LEU A 381 10.47 10.85 -38.50
CA LEU A 381 10.48 12.30 -38.36
C LEU A 381 11.88 12.91 -38.66
N GLY A 382 12.87 12.10 -39.08
CA GLY A 382 14.23 12.53 -39.33
C GLY A 382 15.04 12.81 -38.06
N ILE A 383 14.62 12.31 -36.91
CA ILE A 383 15.33 12.45 -35.63
C ILE A 383 16.27 11.26 -35.47
N ASP A 384 17.55 11.52 -35.26
CA ASP A 384 18.53 10.47 -35.03
C ASP A 384 18.38 9.83 -33.65
N VAL A 385 18.14 8.52 -33.62
CA VAL A 385 18.03 7.68 -32.43
C VAL A 385 19.05 6.55 -32.43
N SER A 386 20.07 6.59 -33.31
CA SER A 386 21.06 5.53 -33.48
C SER A 386 21.83 5.22 -32.20
N ALA A 387 22.06 6.21 -31.35
CA ALA A 387 22.71 6.05 -30.05
C ALA A 387 21.93 5.10 -29.12
N PHE A 388 20.60 5.08 -29.18
CA PHE A 388 19.76 4.28 -28.30
C PHE A 388 19.54 2.84 -28.76
N LYS A 389 20.09 2.46 -29.90
CA LYS A 389 20.07 1.09 -30.43
C LYS A 389 21.24 0.24 -29.97
N LYS A 390 22.18 0.82 -29.23
CA LYS A 390 23.37 0.15 -28.72
C LYS A 390 23.36 0.13 -27.19
N ALA A 391 24.06 -0.83 -26.61
CA ALA A 391 24.35 -0.82 -25.18
C ALA A 391 25.14 0.45 -24.81
N GLN A 392 24.77 1.06 -23.72
CA GLN A 392 25.34 2.27 -23.16
C GLN A 392 26.05 1.98 -21.84
N ASP A 393 27.04 2.77 -21.50
CA ASP A 393 27.60 2.77 -20.16
C ASP A 393 26.60 3.34 -19.13
N PRO A 394 26.66 2.89 -17.87
CA PRO A 394 25.79 3.44 -16.83
C PRO A 394 26.00 4.96 -16.67
N GLU A 395 24.89 5.69 -16.67
CA GLU A 395 24.87 7.14 -16.46
C GLU A 395 24.94 7.52 -14.97
N PHE A 396 24.76 6.52 -14.10
CA PHE A 396 24.77 6.64 -12.66
C PHE A 396 25.81 5.67 -12.09
N SER A 397 26.81 6.16 -11.35
CA SER A 397 27.89 5.33 -10.86
C SER A 397 27.42 4.33 -9.80
N MET A 398 28.09 3.18 -9.70
CA MET A 398 27.79 2.21 -8.64
C MET A 398 28.10 2.77 -7.25
N GLU A 399 29.12 3.63 -7.11
CA GLU A 399 29.43 4.30 -5.84
C GLU A 399 28.30 5.23 -5.41
N ASP A 400 27.79 6.07 -6.30
CA ASP A 400 26.64 6.94 -6.01
C ASP A 400 25.38 6.13 -5.73
N PHE A 401 25.19 5.02 -6.44
CA PHE A 401 24.07 4.11 -6.17
C PHE A 401 24.16 3.48 -4.78
N GLU A 402 25.34 3.04 -4.33
CA GLU A 402 25.50 2.50 -2.97
C GLU A 402 25.19 3.56 -1.90
N LYS A 403 25.64 4.79 -2.06
CA LYS A 403 25.30 5.91 -1.16
C LYS A 403 23.80 6.21 -1.18
N PHE A 404 23.21 6.23 -2.37
CA PHE A 404 21.75 6.35 -2.52
C PHE A 404 21.00 5.24 -1.79
N MET A 405 21.51 4.01 -1.81
CA MET A 405 20.90 2.87 -1.12
C MET A 405 21.14 2.91 0.40
N VAL A 406 22.25 3.47 0.89
CA VAL A 406 22.45 3.75 2.32
C VAL A 406 21.39 4.72 2.81
N TRP A 407 21.18 5.82 2.07
CA TRP A 407 20.13 6.77 2.38
C TRP A 407 18.74 6.12 2.35
N HIS A 408 18.38 5.44 1.27
CA HIS A 408 17.03 4.88 1.11
C HIS A 408 16.71 3.82 2.17
N ARG A 409 17.65 2.92 2.47
CA ARG A 409 17.50 1.93 3.55
C ARG A 409 17.43 2.59 4.93
N GLY A 410 18.20 3.65 5.09
CA GLY A 410 18.41 4.33 6.36
C GLY A 410 17.34 5.36 6.75
N LEU A 411 16.31 5.60 5.91
CA LEU A 411 15.22 6.49 6.27
C LEU A 411 14.41 5.94 7.44
N ALA A 412 14.38 6.67 8.55
CA ALA A 412 13.74 6.27 9.79
C ALA A 412 12.20 6.26 9.68
N VAL A 413 11.58 5.44 10.51
CA VAL A 413 10.14 5.44 10.74
C VAL A 413 9.80 6.37 11.89
N PRO A 414 8.88 7.34 11.76
CA PRO A 414 8.41 8.12 12.90
C PRO A 414 7.80 7.24 13.98
N ALA A 415 8.10 7.53 15.23
CA ALA A 415 7.52 6.85 16.38
C ALA A 415 6.00 7.04 16.43
N ALA A 416 5.29 6.09 17.02
CA ALA A 416 3.89 6.27 17.38
C ALA A 416 3.72 7.43 18.37
N ARG A 417 2.52 7.98 18.43
CA ARG A 417 2.21 9.16 19.24
C ARG A 417 0.97 8.95 20.10
N ASN A 418 0.99 9.46 21.33
CA ASN A 418 -0.19 9.49 22.21
C ASN A 418 -0.84 8.12 22.50
N LEU A 419 -0.06 7.03 22.45
CA LEU A 419 -0.59 5.67 22.66
C LEU A 419 -1.14 5.42 24.07
N ASP A 420 -0.78 6.26 25.03
CA ASP A 420 -1.24 6.22 26.43
C ASP A 420 -2.56 6.99 26.65
N ARG A 421 -3.09 7.66 25.63
CA ARG A 421 -4.37 8.38 25.74
C ARG A 421 -5.56 7.41 25.62
N PRO A 422 -6.57 7.49 26.52
CA PRO A 422 -7.70 6.58 26.50
C PRO A 422 -8.44 6.49 25.15
N GLU A 423 -8.62 7.64 24.48
CA GLU A 423 -9.30 7.68 23.19
C GLU A 423 -8.49 7.02 22.05
N VAL A 424 -7.15 7.02 22.14
CA VAL A 424 -6.28 6.34 21.17
C VAL A 424 -6.29 4.84 21.42
N LEU A 425 -6.27 4.42 22.69
CA LEU A 425 -6.40 3.02 23.09
C LEU A 425 -7.74 2.43 22.66
N ALA A 426 -8.84 3.14 22.89
CA ALA A 426 -10.18 2.73 22.45
C ALA A 426 -10.27 2.65 20.90
N GLY A 427 -9.62 3.57 20.19
CA GLY A 427 -9.50 3.53 18.74
C GLY A 427 -8.72 2.32 18.26
N ARG A 428 -7.60 1.97 18.92
CA ARG A 428 -6.83 0.77 18.65
C ARG A 428 -7.67 -0.50 18.86
N GLU A 429 -8.35 -0.58 19.97
CA GLU A 429 -9.25 -1.71 20.25
C GLU A 429 -10.31 -1.85 19.14
N THR A 430 -10.93 -0.75 18.71
CA THR A 430 -11.87 -0.73 17.60
C THR A 430 -11.24 -1.23 16.30
N PHE A 431 -10.00 -0.81 15.97
CA PHE A 431 -9.25 -1.26 14.80
C PHE A 431 -9.14 -2.79 14.71
N TYR A 432 -8.87 -3.44 15.85
CA TYR A 432 -8.84 -4.91 15.89
C TYR A 432 -10.27 -5.49 15.82
N LYS A 433 -11.20 -4.94 16.59
CA LYS A 433 -12.57 -5.44 16.67
C LYS A 433 -13.28 -5.50 15.32
N ILE A 434 -13.09 -4.50 14.48
CA ILE A 434 -13.76 -4.45 13.16
C ILE A 434 -12.94 -5.11 12.03
N GLY A 435 -11.81 -5.76 12.35
CA GLY A 435 -11.08 -6.60 11.42
C GLY A 435 -10.02 -5.91 10.57
N CYS A 436 -9.65 -4.65 10.84
CA CYS A 436 -8.61 -3.94 10.09
C CYS A 436 -7.26 -4.66 10.15
N ALA A 437 -6.93 -5.28 11.30
CA ALA A 437 -5.68 -5.98 11.54
C ALA A 437 -5.50 -7.26 10.70
N SER A 438 -6.54 -7.73 10.01
CA SER A 438 -6.46 -8.91 9.16
C SER A 438 -5.59 -8.69 7.91
N CYS A 439 -5.58 -7.47 7.35
CA CYS A 439 -4.71 -7.02 6.26
C CYS A 439 -3.63 -6.08 6.80
N HIS A 440 -4.00 -5.14 7.67
CA HIS A 440 -3.06 -4.26 8.34
C HIS A 440 -2.42 -4.94 9.54
N LYS A 441 -1.70 -6.07 9.28
CA LYS A 441 -0.98 -6.86 10.28
C LYS A 441 -0.05 -5.96 11.08
N PRO A 442 -0.20 -5.91 12.42
CA PRO A 442 0.49 -4.91 13.22
C PRO A 442 2.01 -5.09 13.27
N GLU A 443 2.50 -6.31 13.39
CA GLU A 443 3.87 -6.60 13.78
C GLU A 443 4.54 -7.64 12.90
N TRP A 444 5.84 -7.43 12.67
CA TRP A 444 6.76 -8.36 12.04
C TRP A 444 8.07 -8.43 12.84
N THR A 445 8.73 -9.57 12.77
CA THR A 445 10.15 -9.69 13.12
C THR A 445 10.95 -9.75 11.84
N THR A 446 11.94 -8.87 11.68
CA THR A 446 12.85 -8.89 10.55
C THR A 446 13.77 -10.10 10.63
N GLY A 447 14.20 -10.62 9.49
CA GLY A 447 15.15 -11.73 9.41
C GLY A 447 16.60 -11.26 9.48
N GLU A 448 17.52 -12.14 9.16
CA GLU A 448 18.90 -11.77 8.89
C GLU A 448 18.93 -10.91 7.62
N TYR A 449 19.49 -9.70 7.72
CA TYR A 449 19.49 -8.71 6.66
C TYR A 449 20.91 -8.25 6.31
N ALA A 450 21.53 -8.99 5.40
CA ALA A 450 22.90 -8.74 5.00
C ALA A 450 23.18 -7.33 4.42
N PRO A 451 22.25 -6.68 3.68
CA PRO A 451 22.47 -5.32 3.18
C PRO A 451 22.67 -4.26 4.27
N PHE A 452 22.08 -4.46 5.46
CA PHE A 452 22.25 -3.57 6.61
C PHE A 452 21.96 -4.33 7.91
N LYS A 453 23.00 -4.95 8.48
CA LYS A 453 22.92 -5.85 9.63
C LYS A 453 22.16 -5.29 10.85
N PRO A 454 22.24 -3.98 11.19
CA PRO A 454 21.47 -3.45 12.33
C PRO A 454 19.96 -3.63 12.23
N TYR A 455 19.43 -3.87 11.03
CA TYR A 455 18.00 -4.16 10.84
C TYR A 455 17.64 -5.64 11.01
N SER A 456 18.60 -6.50 11.31
CA SER A 456 18.33 -7.93 11.59
C SER A 456 17.67 -8.11 12.95
N GLY A 457 16.66 -8.98 13.03
CA GLY A 457 16.01 -9.36 14.29
C GLY A 457 15.17 -8.27 14.97
N GLN A 458 14.88 -7.17 14.28
CA GLN A 458 14.08 -6.07 14.84
C GLN A 458 12.59 -6.44 14.88
N ILE A 459 11.91 -6.07 15.97
CA ILE A 459 10.45 -6.11 16.03
C ILE A 459 9.94 -4.77 15.51
N ILE A 460 9.25 -4.80 14.36
CA ILE A 460 8.74 -3.63 13.69
C ILE A 460 7.21 -3.66 13.59
N ARG A 461 6.57 -2.49 13.54
CA ARG A 461 5.11 -2.37 13.54
C ARG A 461 4.60 -1.53 12.36
N PRO A 462 4.70 -2.06 11.13
CA PRO A 462 4.32 -1.32 9.94
C PRO A 462 2.80 -1.28 9.69
N TYR A 463 2.02 -2.14 10.33
CA TYR A 463 0.59 -2.32 10.05
C TYR A 463 0.32 -2.61 8.57
N THR A 464 0.92 -3.66 8.06
CA THR A 464 0.74 -4.22 6.71
C THR A 464 1.07 -5.71 6.73
N ASP A 465 0.38 -6.50 5.94
CA ASP A 465 0.70 -7.92 5.71
C ASP A 465 1.59 -8.15 4.49
N LEU A 466 1.87 -7.10 3.71
CA LEU A 466 2.63 -7.13 2.45
C LEU A 466 2.00 -8.03 1.37
N LEU A 467 0.72 -8.38 1.52
CA LEU A 467 -0.05 -9.11 0.52
C LEU A 467 -0.91 -8.14 -0.30
N MET A 468 -1.37 -8.60 -1.45
CA MET A 468 -2.31 -7.89 -2.30
C MET A 468 -3.73 -8.41 -2.05
N HIS A 469 -4.68 -7.50 -1.92
CA HIS A 469 -6.09 -7.81 -1.69
C HIS A 469 -6.97 -7.25 -2.80
N ASP A 470 -8.03 -7.97 -3.14
CA ASP A 470 -9.07 -7.49 -4.05
C ASP A 470 -9.88 -6.38 -3.35
N MET A 471 -9.75 -5.17 -3.86
CA MET A 471 -10.39 -3.97 -3.30
C MET A 471 -11.75 -3.65 -3.95
N GLY A 472 -12.31 -4.58 -4.75
CA GLY A 472 -13.60 -4.42 -5.42
C GLY A 472 -13.54 -3.68 -6.76
N GLU A 473 -14.63 -3.73 -7.52
CA GLU A 473 -14.74 -3.02 -8.82
C GLU A 473 -14.68 -1.51 -8.65
N GLU A 474 -15.16 -0.98 -7.53
CA GLU A 474 -15.13 0.45 -7.19
C GLU A 474 -13.71 1.02 -7.14
N ASN A 475 -12.73 0.16 -6.87
CA ASN A 475 -11.32 0.52 -6.78
C ASN A 475 -10.50 0.01 -7.99
N ARG A 476 -11.15 -0.50 -9.02
CA ARG A 476 -10.45 -1.04 -10.17
C ARG A 476 -9.71 0.05 -10.95
N GLY A 477 -8.38 -0.11 -10.99
CA GLY A 477 -7.50 0.56 -11.94
C GLY A 477 -7.11 -0.40 -13.06
N ARG A 478 -5.80 -0.55 -13.33
CA ARG A 478 -5.27 -1.59 -14.22
C ARG A 478 -5.61 -3.00 -13.68
N PHE A 479 -5.57 -3.15 -12.35
CA PHE A 479 -5.91 -4.37 -11.62
C PHE A 479 -6.93 -4.06 -10.51
N ARG A 480 -7.44 -5.09 -9.88
CA ARG A 480 -8.34 -4.98 -8.70
C ARG A 480 -7.61 -5.21 -7.40
N THR A 481 -6.44 -5.86 -7.47
CA THR A 481 -5.66 -6.26 -6.29
C THR A 481 -4.53 -5.27 -6.05
N TYR A 482 -4.43 -4.82 -4.80
CA TYR A 482 -3.41 -3.87 -4.37
C TYR A 482 -2.77 -4.32 -3.05
N ARG A 483 -1.46 -4.13 -2.96
CA ARG A 483 -0.71 -4.41 -1.73
C ARG A 483 -1.18 -3.51 -0.59
N THR A 484 -1.40 -4.12 0.57
CA THR A 484 -1.66 -3.37 1.81
C THR A 484 -0.49 -2.43 2.11
N PRO A 485 -0.68 -1.10 2.07
CA PRO A 485 0.39 -0.17 2.39
C PRO A 485 0.62 -0.10 3.90
N PRO A 486 1.87 0.18 4.36
CA PRO A 486 2.14 0.47 5.76
C PRO A 486 1.32 1.65 6.28
N LEU A 487 0.87 1.59 7.54
CA LEU A 487 0.17 2.70 8.19
C LEU A 487 1.09 3.59 9.04
N TRP A 488 2.29 3.11 9.40
CA TRP A 488 3.25 3.92 10.14
C TRP A 488 3.55 5.26 9.44
N GLY A 489 3.73 6.32 10.20
CA GLY A 489 3.98 7.66 9.69
C GLY A 489 2.79 8.37 9.01
N ARG A 490 1.70 7.65 8.67
CA ARG A 490 0.58 8.24 7.91
C ARG A 490 -0.08 9.42 8.60
N GLY A 491 -0.09 9.44 9.93
CA GLY A 491 -0.62 10.56 10.70
C GLY A 491 0.20 11.85 10.57
N LEU A 492 1.42 11.80 10.04
CA LEU A 492 2.29 12.96 9.84
C LEU A 492 2.30 13.50 8.40
N MET A 493 1.66 12.81 7.44
CA MET A 493 1.72 13.19 6.03
C MET A 493 1.35 14.67 5.76
N ARG A 494 0.33 15.20 6.45
CA ARG A 494 -0.04 16.61 6.28
C ARG A 494 1.06 17.57 6.73
N LYS A 495 1.86 17.19 7.73
CA LYS A 495 2.98 18.01 8.22
C LYS A 495 4.20 17.91 7.30
N THR A 496 4.48 16.74 6.77
CA THR A 496 5.68 16.45 5.98
C THR A 496 5.49 16.76 4.50
N ALA A 497 4.37 16.30 3.91
CA ALA A 497 4.09 16.41 2.48
C ALA A 497 2.98 17.42 2.13
N GLY A 498 2.37 18.11 3.12
CA GLY A 498 1.33 19.12 2.91
C GLY A 498 -0.08 18.56 2.69
N HIS A 499 -0.25 17.27 2.50
CA HIS A 499 -1.52 16.60 2.19
C HIS A 499 -1.69 15.32 3.01
N SER A 500 -2.86 14.68 2.90
CA SER A 500 -3.16 13.37 3.50
C SER A 500 -3.87 12.44 2.51
N ASP A 501 -3.59 12.59 1.23
CA ASP A 501 -4.20 11.78 0.17
C ASP A 501 -3.74 10.33 0.24
N MET A 502 -4.67 9.39 0.14
CA MET A 502 -4.47 7.96 0.32
C MET A 502 -5.08 7.16 -0.83
N PHE A 503 -4.96 5.84 -0.78
CA PHE A 503 -5.23 4.90 -1.86
C PHE A 503 -4.18 4.90 -2.98
N HIS A 504 -4.27 3.92 -3.86
CA HIS A 504 -3.32 3.76 -4.97
C HIS A 504 -3.36 4.95 -5.94
N ASP A 505 -4.53 5.57 -6.11
CA ASP A 505 -4.79 6.68 -7.02
C ASP A 505 -5.13 8.01 -6.30
N LEU A 506 -4.89 8.08 -4.99
CA LEU A 506 -5.08 9.28 -4.17
C LEU A 506 -6.55 9.75 -4.05
N ARG A 507 -7.53 8.85 -4.28
CA ARG A 507 -8.96 9.20 -4.20
C ARG A 507 -9.43 9.59 -2.80
N ALA A 508 -8.81 9.09 -1.75
CA ALA A 508 -9.17 9.38 -0.37
C ALA A 508 -8.35 10.53 0.19
N ARG A 509 -9.01 11.59 0.64
CA ARG A 509 -8.41 12.85 1.14
C ARG A 509 -8.05 12.80 2.63
N ASN A 510 -8.50 11.76 3.34
CA ASN A 510 -8.30 11.55 4.78
C ASN A 510 -8.55 10.09 5.16
N PHE A 511 -8.29 9.73 6.42
CA PHE A 511 -8.51 8.36 6.93
C PHE A 511 -9.96 7.89 6.83
N GLU A 512 -10.94 8.77 7.07
CA GLU A 512 -12.36 8.43 6.98
C GLU A 512 -12.73 7.99 5.56
N GLU A 513 -12.35 8.78 4.55
CA GLU A 513 -12.56 8.41 3.15
C GLU A 513 -11.80 7.14 2.77
N ALA A 514 -10.56 6.99 3.28
CA ALA A 514 -9.81 5.77 3.03
C ALA A 514 -10.55 4.52 3.53
N ILE A 515 -11.13 4.56 4.73
CA ILE A 515 -11.92 3.44 5.25
C ILE A 515 -13.19 3.24 4.41
N LEU A 516 -13.86 4.31 4.01
CA LEU A 516 -15.10 4.26 3.22
C LEU A 516 -14.88 3.74 1.79
N TRP A 517 -13.65 3.80 1.27
CA TRP A 517 -13.24 3.21 0.00
C TRP A 517 -12.77 1.74 0.11
N HIS A 518 -12.89 1.10 1.28
CA HIS A 518 -12.58 -0.32 1.44
C HIS A 518 -13.75 -1.18 0.96
N PHE A 519 -13.69 -1.64 -0.28
CA PHE A 519 -14.60 -2.61 -0.90
C PHE A 519 -13.94 -3.99 -1.02
N GLY A 520 -14.59 -4.92 -1.71
CA GLY A 520 -14.06 -6.26 -1.98
C GLY A 520 -13.79 -7.04 -0.68
N GLU A 521 -12.57 -7.56 -0.52
CA GLU A 521 -12.19 -8.35 0.67
C GLU A 521 -12.32 -7.55 1.98
N ALA A 522 -12.25 -6.23 1.94
CA ALA A 522 -12.30 -5.36 3.11
C ALA A 522 -13.71 -4.76 3.36
N GLU A 523 -14.72 -5.07 2.55
CA GLU A 523 -16.06 -4.46 2.66
C GLU A 523 -16.69 -4.72 4.05
N PHE A 524 -16.46 -5.89 4.65
CA PHE A 524 -16.97 -6.17 6.00
C PHE A 524 -16.46 -5.18 7.05
N ALA A 525 -15.18 -4.79 6.99
CA ALA A 525 -14.59 -3.82 7.93
C ALA A 525 -15.13 -2.40 7.68
N ARG A 526 -15.32 -2.02 6.41
CA ARG A 526 -15.99 -0.79 6.01
C ARG A 526 -17.40 -0.71 6.58
N GLU A 527 -18.20 -1.77 6.44
CA GLU A 527 -19.56 -1.80 6.94
C GLU A 527 -19.62 -1.78 8.47
N LEU A 528 -18.70 -2.46 9.15
CA LEU A 528 -18.56 -2.36 10.61
C LEU A 528 -18.20 -0.93 11.04
N PHE A 529 -17.26 -0.28 10.37
CA PHE A 529 -16.92 1.13 10.61
C PHE A 529 -18.14 2.05 10.45
N ARG A 530 -18.91 1.87 9.37
CA ARG A 530 -20.11 2.67 9.12
C ARG A 530 -21.15 2.52 10.22
N ASN A 531 -21.24 1.35 10.86
CA ASN A 531 -22.19 1.06 11.93
C ASN A 531 -21.68 1.46 13.33
N LEU A 532 -20.46 1.95 13.48
CA LEU A 532 -19.98 2.57 14.72
C LEU A 532 -20.72 3.89 14.97
N ASN A 533 -20.86 4.27 16.24
CA ASN A 533 -21.28 5.63 16.58
C ASN A 533 -20.16 6.64 16.26
N GLU A 534 -20.50 7.92 16.21
CA GLU A 534 -19.57 9.01 15.89
C GLU A 534 -18.32 8.99 16.80
N GLN A 535 -18.49 8.80 18.10
CA GLN A 535 -17.38 8.77 19.06
C GLN A 535 -16.37 7.66 18.71
N LYS A 536 -16.82 6.44 18.43
CA LYS A 536 -15.95 5.32 18.07
C LYS A 536 -15.28 5.52 16.70
N ARG A 537 -15.99 6.09 15.73
CA ARG A 537 -15.38 6.48 14.45
C ARG A 537 -14.25 7.48 14.68
N ALA A 538 -14.49 8.51 15.50
CA ALA A 538 -13.46 9.51 15.84
C ALA A 538 -12.27 8.91 16.60
N GLN A 539 -12.49 7.99 17.55
CA GLN A 539 -11.44 7.29 18.29
C GLN A 539 -10.56 6.45 17.36
N LEU A 540 -11.17 5.69 16.44
CA LEU A 540 -10.42 4.91 15.43
C LEU A 540 -9.52 5.82 14.58
N ILE A 541 -10.05 6.96 14.12
CA ILE A 541 -9.27 7.92 13.34
C ILE A 541 -8.13 8.54 14.17
N LYS A 542 -8.35 8.79 15.49
CA LYS A 542 -7.28 9.24 16.40
C LYS A 542 -6.16 8.20 16.52
N PHE A 543 -6.51 6.90 16.60
CA PHE A 543 -5.53 5.83 16.59
C PHE A 543 -4.74 5.80 15.27
N LEU A 544 -5.40 5.82 14.13
CA LEU A 544 -4.72 5.85 12.81
C LEU A 544 -3.79 7.08 12.67
N LYS A 545 -4.19 8.22 13.20
CA LYS A 545 -3.34 9.42 13.26
C LYS A 545 -2.18 9.31 14.24
N SER A 546 -2.22 8.37 15.17
CA SER A 546 -1.14 8.13 16.12
C SER A 546 -0.01 7.27 15.56
N LEU A 547 -0.28 6.55 14.49
CA LEU A 547 0.71 5.76 13.73
C LEU A 547 1.48 6.66 12.70
#